data_2dfea77084b2c889accae698c45afb65
#
_entry.id   2dfea77084b2c889accae698c45afb65
#
_cell.length_a   1.000
_cell.length_b   1.000
_cell.length_c   1.000
_cell.angle_alpha   90.00
_cell.angle_beta   90.00
_cell.angle_gamma   90.00
#
_symmetry.space_group_name_H-M   'P 1'
#
loop_
_entity.id
_entity.type
_entity.pdbx_description
1 polymer ?
#
loop_
_entity_poly.entity_id
_entity_poly.type
_entity_poly.pdbx_seq_one_letter_code
_entity_poly.pdbx_strand_id
1 'polypeptide(L)'
;MKRLSTPYQIMMVIAMGFAVFYPTLYAEICLVDDYDAISYFFSQDTFSLKEIFFPQSAGGGYYRPLIGLSYLLDKQLWFLHERLMHFESVVAHTLNVLLVFYVCREAVNLHLKRRETWLPLAAALLFALHPIATESVNWISGRTDIMMGTFVLVSVLCLLRFIQGRSKILLAFAILSALTACLAKEAAFGYLIGLPLFALYRVDTVSTVENQGYFAWLRLFLVYYLCAFFVALLFGSYWLVLGIALVYLAHISYNKFDIENISVSAGRIVKYSGVLISVFAVSAGLFILLRRLAFTSSVSKIGQTFTLMLADINYTISLFLGAVGFYVKKFFIPLPLNFFILEIDPLYDFVGIAVLLLFCHLILSKKLPAIFSLLGLLLLLPALPFAFGTIAWTAYAERYIYLSSAFWIIAVCLWGGDWLGRNPARKRLVTMMVVIVCLFASGITFKRNIVWQNNVTLMRDTVTQTPQIRKLRNIYIKALLDKGMTDEAVKHYQLAATSLPSLAGDEQAALMVSGKLIVKGSNNEALQLYQDALLSTHFKSEPLLIATIKLLQAMQSVGTVPEQERKRLEGLSNKYSSLLDEIDHNK
;
A
#
# COMPACT_ATOMS: atom_id res chain seq x y z
N MET A 1 27.28 -27.42 12.16
CA MET A 1 27.01 -26.90 10.79
C MET A 1 28.09 -25.88 10.45
N LYS A 2 28.79 -26.05 9.32
CA LYS A 2 29.72 -25.03 8.80
C LYS A 2 28.94 -23.74 8.55
N ARG A 3 29.49 -22.59 8.96
CA ARG A 3 28.86 -21.28 8.72
C ARG A 3 28.88 -21.02 7.21
N LEU A 4 27.71 -20.82 6.57
CA LEU A 4 27.64 -20.35 5.20
C LEU A 4 28.31 -18.98 5.10
N SER A 5 29.19 -18.79 4.14
CA SER A 5 29.81 -17.48 3.91
C SER A 5 28.76 -16.47 3.39
N THR A 6 28.99 -15.20 3.61
CA THR A 6 28.08 -14.12 3.18
C THR A 6 27.70 -14.18 1.71
N PRO A 7 28.62 -14.45 0.74
CA PRO A 7 28.25 -14.58 -0.67
C PRO A 7 27.21 -15.68 -0.93
N TYR A 8 27.37 -16.86 -0.32
CA TYR A 8 26.40 -17.94 -0.47
C TYR A 8 25.02 -17.60 0.14
N GLN A 9 25.00 -16.84 1.24
CA GLN A 9 23.73 -16.34 1.83
C GLN A 9 23.03 -15.39 0.87
N ILE A 10 23.76 -14.46 0.26
CA ILE A 10 23.22 -13.52 -0.74
C ILE A 10 22.68 -14.26 -1.96
N MET A 11 23.45 -15.21 -2.51
CA MET A 11 23.01 -16.03 -3.64
C MET A 11 21.72 -16.80 -3.31
N MET A 12 21.64 -17.40 -2.13
CA MET A 12 20.45 -18.12 -1.67
C MET A 12 19.21 -17.20 -1.57
N VAL A 13 19.38 -16.00 -1.02
CA VAL A 13 18.31 -15.01 -0.91
C VAL A 13 17.81 -14.58 -2.29
N ILE A 14 18.71 -14.29 -3.21
CA ILE A 14 18.36 -13.92 -4.60
C ILE A 14 17.63 -15.08 -5.27
N ALA A 15 18.19 -16.29 -5.21
CA ALA A 15 17.60 -17.47 -5.86
C ALA A 15 16.20 -17.76 -5.33
N MET A 16 15.98 -17.70 -4.01
CA MET A 16 14.67 -17.95 -3.39
C MET A 16 13.64 -16.87 -3.73
N GLY A 17 14.04 -15.59 -3.75
CA GLY A 17 13.18 -14.49 -4.16
C GLY A 17 12.70 -14.65 -5.59
N PHE A 18 13.61 -14.92 -6.54
CA PHE A 18 13.24 -15.15 -7.93
C PHE A 18 12.42 -16.45 -8.12
N ALA A 19 12.78 -17.54 -7.44
CA ALA A 19 12.07 -18.81 -7.59
C ALA A 19 10.59 -18.71 -7.16
N VAL A 20 10.31 -18.03 -6.06
CA VAL A 20 8.94 -17.89 -5.54
C VAL A 20 8.10 -16.95 -6.40
N PHE A 21 8.69 -15.87 -6.92
CA PHE A 21 8.00 -14.89 -7.78
C PHE A 21 8.15 -15.16 -9.27
N TYR A 22 8.71 -16.31 -9.67
CA TYR A 22 8.80 -16.70 -11.09
C TYR A 22 7.45 -16.64 -11.84
N PRO A 23 6.31 -17.07 -11.26
CA PRO A 23 5.01 -16.96 -11.93
C PRO A 23 4.61 -15.53 -12.27
N THR A 24 5.05 -14.52 -11.49
CA THR A 24 4.78 -13.09 -11.71
C THR A 24 5.25 -12.60 -13.07
N LEU A 25 6.33 -13.17 -13.62
CA LEU A 25 6.87 -12.79 -14.93
C LEU A 25 5.90 -13.06 -16.09
N TYR A 26 4.89 -13.86 -15.85
CA TYR A 26 3.87 -14.23 -16.83
C TYR A 26 2.49 -13.67 -16.47
N ALA A 27 2.43 -12.72 -15.52
CA ALA A 27 1.19 -12.09 -15.14
C ALA A 27 0.73 -11.10 -16.22
N GLU A 28 -0.57 -11.00 -16.39
CA GLU A 28 -1.21 -9.98 -17.24
C GLU A 28 -1.23 -8.63 -16.53
N ILE A 29 -1.36 -7.56 -17.31
CA ILE A 29 -1.67 -6.22 -16.78
C ILE A 29 -3.00 -6.29 -16.01
N CYS A 30 -3.00 -5.87 -14.75
CA CYS A 30 -4.20 -5.88 -13.94
C CYS A 30 -5.22 -4.87 -14.45
N LEU A 31 -6.50 -5.28 -14.53
CA LEU A 31 -7.61 -4.41 -14.95
C LEU A 31 -7.88 -3.26 -13.96
N VAL A 32 -7.31 -3.33 -12.76
CA VAL A 32 -7.42 -2.28 -11.75
C VAL A 32 -6.15 -1.45 -11.75
N ASP A 33 -6.26 -0.16 -11.99
CA ASP A 33 -5.22 0.88 -12.00
C ASP A 33 -4.08 0.68 -13.03
N ASP A 34 -3.58 -0.56 -13.26
CA ASP A 34 -2.45 -0.79 -14.15
C ASP A 34 -2.79 -0.44 -15.59
N TYR A 35 -3.96 -0.90 -16.05
CA TYR A 35 -4.42 -0.62 -17.41
C TYR A 35 -4.55 0.88 -17.67
N ASP A 36 -5.14 1.61 -16.73
CA ASP A 36 -5.35 3.05 -16.84
C ASP A 36 -4.01 3.81 -16.81
N ALA A 37 -3.11 3.43 -15.90
CA ALA A 37 -1.79 4.04 -15.79
C ALA A 37 -0.95 3.80 -17.05
N ILE A 38 -0.89 2.57 -17.56
CA ILE A 38 -0.13 2.21 -18.75
C ILE A 38 -0.71 2.93 -19.99
N SER A 39 -2.04 2.92 -20.15
CA SER A 39 -2.72 3.60 -21.26
C SER A 39 -2.46 5.11 -21.25
N TYR A 40 -2.47 5.73 -20.07
CA TYR A 40 -2.15 7.14 -19.90
C TYR A 40 -0.72 7.45 -20.38
N PHE A 41 0.28 6.71 -19.90
CA PHE A 41 1.67 6.93 -20.29
C PHE A 41 1.94 6.56 -21.74
N PHE A 42 1.25 5.56 -22.27
CA PHE A 42 1.37 5.15 -23.68
C PHE A 42 0.85 6.24 -24.64
N SER A 43 -0.27 6.90 -24.31
CA SER A 43 -0.90 7.93 -25.15
C SER A 43 -0.15 9.26 -25.20
N GLN A 44 0.84 9.50 -24.32
CA GLN A 44 1.60 10.75 -24.28
C GLN A 44 2.80 10.69 -25.23
N ASP A 45 2.83 11.53 -26.26
CA ASP A 45 3.95 11.57 -27.22
C ASP A 45 5.22 12.19 -26.64
N THR A 46 5.06 13.21 -25.80
CA THR A 46 6.17 13.91 -25.14
C THR A 46 5.88 14.05 -23.65
N PHE A 47 6.84 13.60 -22.82
CA PHE A 47 6.77 13.79 -21.36
C PHE A 47 7.89 14.73 -20.91
N SER A 48 7.53 15.82 -20.23
CA SER A 48 8.49 16.69 -19.60
C SER A 48 8.63 16.33 -18.12
N LEU A 49 9.86 16.36 -17.57
CA LEU A 49 10.08 16.21 -16.14
C LEU A 49 9.29 17.23 -15.32
N LYS A 50 9.05 18.42 -15.89
CA LYS A 50 8.22 19.46 -15.27
C LYS A 50 6.79 18.97 -15.05
N GLU A 51 6.19 18.27 -16.01
CA GLU A 51 4.82 17.74 -15.88
C GLU A 51 4.71 16.62 -14.86
N ILE A 52 5.76 15.82 -14.69
CA ILE A 52 5.81 14.78 -13.65
C ILE A 52 5.87 15.40 -12.25
N PHE A 53 6.71 16.42 -12.04
CA PHE A 53 6.87 17.05 -10.73
C PHE A 53 5.83 18.14 -10.46
N PHE A 54 5.26 18.75 -11.49
CA PHE A 54 4.29 19.85 -11.41
C PHE A 54 3.15 19.61 -12.40
N PRO A 55 2.29 18.58 -12.17
CA PRO A 55 1.21 18.24 -13.09
C PRO A 55 0.17 19.37 -13.14
N GLN A 56 -0.33 19.66 -14.35
CA GLN A 56 -1.36 20.69 -14.57
C GLN A 56 -2.72 20.31 -14.00
N SER A 57 -3.00 19.01 -13.87
CA SER A 57 -4.21 18.48 -13.28
C SER A 57 -3.87 17.55 -12.11
N ALA A 58 -4.54 17.76 -10.98
CA ALA A 58 -4.39 16.91 -9.79
C ALA A 58 -5.14 15.58 -9.98
N GLY A 59 -4.59 14.68 -10.80
CA GLY A 59 -5.13 13.32 -10.93
C GLY A 59 -5.19 12.62 -9.57
N GLY A 60 -6.38 12.44 -9.01
CA GLY A 60 -6.60 11.66 -7.80
C GLY A 60 -6.06 12.24 -6.47
N GLY A 61 -5.36 13.38 -6.47
CA GLY A 61 -4.84 14.03 -5.26
C GLY A 61 -3.56 13.42 -4.65
N TYR A 62 -2.97 12.41 -5.28
CA TYR A 62 -1.70 11.81 -4.86
C TYR A 62 -0.50 12.52 -5.51
N TYR A 63 0.53 12.84 -4.69
CA TYR A 63 1.78 13.43 -5.18
C TYR A 63 2.91 12.42 -5.15
N ARG A 64 3.13 11.70 -6.25
CA ARG A 64 4.08 10.59 -6.40
C ARG A 64 4.95 10.74 -7.65
N PRO A 65 5.75 11.80 -7.78
CA PRO A 65 6.51 12.08 -9.00
C PRO A 65 7.48 10.96 -9.38
N LEU A 66 8.05 10.23 -8.42
CA LEU A 66 8.94 9.10 -8.72
C LEU A 66 8.22 7.94 -9.40
N ILE A 67 6.94 7.74 -9.13
CA ILE A 67 6.15 6.72 -9.81
C ILE A 67 5.92 7.12 -11.26
N GLY A 68 5.55 8.38 -11.51
CA GLY A 68 5.48 8.90 -12.88
C GLY A 68 6.79 8.76 -13.63
N LEU A 69 7.91 9.08 -12.97
CA LEU A 69 9.25 8.89 -13.54
C LEU A 69 9.55 7.41 -13.86
N SER A 70 9.14 6.47 -13.00
CA SER A 70 9.34 5.03 -13.25
C SER A 70 8.57 4.55 -14.48
N TYR A 71 7.31 4.95 -14.66
CA TYR A 71 6.54 4.61 -15.87
C TYR A 71 7.13 5.26 -17.13
N LEU A 72 7.67 6.48 -17.01
CA LEU A 72 8.38 7.12 -18.12
C LEU A 72 9.64 6.35 -18.52
N LEU A 73 10.42 5.87 -17.55
CA LEU A 73 11.58 5.01 -17.80
C LEU A 73 11.16 3.68 -18.44
N ASP A 74 10.09 3.05 -17.96
CA ASP A 74 9.54 1.82 -18.56
C ASP A 74 9.12 2.06 -20.02
N LYS A 75 8.52 3.22 -20.33
CA LYS A 75 8.17 3.58 -21.71
C LYS A 75 9.42 3.71 -22.59
N GLN A 76 10.47 4.38 -22.09
CA GLN A 76 11.70 4.62 -22.86
C GLN A 76 12.55 3.36 -23.03
N LEU A 77 12.65 2.52 -22.00
CA LEU A 77 13.52 1.34 -21.99
C LEU A 77 12.83 0.09 -22.52
N TRP A 78 11.52 -0.07 -22.22
CA TRP A 78 10.80 -1.32 -22.40
C TRP A 78 9.52 -1.17 -23.22
N PHE A 79 9.19 0.03 -23.71
CA PHE A 79 7.92 0.29 -24.40
C PHE A 79 6.69 -0.14 -23.59
N LEU A 80 6.77 -0.03 -22.25
CA LEU A 80 5.74 -0.48 -21.30
C LEU A 80 5.38 -1.98 -21.46
N HIS A 81 6.35 -2.82 -21.83
CA HIS A 81 6.12 -4.25 -22.02
C HIS A 81 5.85 -4.96 -20.68
N GLU A 82 4.69 -5.59 -20.55
CA GLU A 82 4.17 -6.16 -19.29
C GLU A 82 5.17 -7.07 -18.55
N ARG A 83 5.81 -8.01 -19.25
CA ARG A 83 6.77 -8.95 -18.64
C ARG A 83 8.00 -8.26 -18.06
N LEU A 84 8.46 -7.19 -18.71
CA LEU A 84 9.62 -6.45 -18.23
C LEU A 84 9.26 -5.60 -17.02
N MET A 85 8.06 -5.01 -16.98
CA MET A 85 7.55 -4.28 -15.81
C MET A 85 7.35 -5.21 -14.60
N HIS A 86 6.87 -6.44 -14.82
CA HIS A 86 6.81 -7.44 -13.75
C HIS A 86 8.21 -7.91 -13.32
N PHE A 87 9.14 -8.08 -14.26
CA PHE A 87 10.54 -8.41 -13.95
C PHE A 87 11.17 -7.34 -13.06
N GLU A 88 10.97 -6.06 -13.36
CA GLU A 88 11.42 -4.94 -12.52
C GLU A 88 10.84 -5.01 -11.11
N SER A 89 9.56 -5.33 -10.95
CA SER A 89 8.93 -5.49 -9.64
C SER A 89 9.59 -6.61 -8.83
N VAL A 90 9.91 -7.76 -9.47
CA VAL A 90 10.61 -8.88 -8.82
C VAL A 90 12.05 -8.51 -8.45
N VAL A 91 12.77 -7.80 -9.35
CA VAL A 91 14.13 -7.30 -9.08
C VAL A 91 14.13 -6.30 -7.92
N ALA A 92 13.21 -5.34 -7.93
CA ALA A 92 13.10 -4.34 -6.88
C ALA A 92 12.72 -4.96 -5.52
N HIS A 93 11.81 -5.95 -5.51
CA HIS A 93 11.52 -6.73 -4.30
C HIS A 93 12.76 -7.48 -3.80
N THR A 94 13.50 -8.14 -4.70
CA THR A 94 14.75 -8.85 -4.35
C THR A 94 15.80 -7.88 -3.78
N LEU A 95 15.89 -6.66 -4.31
CA LEU A 95 16.73 -5.61 -3.74
C LEU A 95 16.29 -5.26 -2.30
N ASN A 96 14.99 -5.13 -2.06
CA ASN A 96 14.46 -4.89 -0.71
C ASN A 96 14.79 -6.05 0.24
N VAL A 97 14.72 -7.29 -0.22
CA VAL A 97 15.12 -8.46 0.57
C VAL A 97 16.61 -8.39 0.95
N LEU A 98 17.47 -7.99 0.02
CA LEU A 98 18.89 -7.77 0.32
C LEU A 98 19.11 -6.61 1.29
N LEU A 99 18.33 -5.54 1.18
CA LEU A 99 18.38 -4.43 2.13
C LEU A 99 17.93 -4.86 3.53
N VAL A 100 16.88 -5.69 3.65
CA VAL A 100 16.47 -6.30 4.92
C VAL A 100 17.60 -7.16 5.52
N PHE A 101 18.30 -7.95 4.68
CA PHE A 101 19.50 -8.70 5.12
C PHE A 101 20.55 -7.78 5.73
N TYR A 102 20.89 -6.68 5.05
CA TYR A 102 21.94 -5.76 5.52
C TYR A 102 21.48 -4.93 6.73
N VAL A 103 20.23 -4.46 6.76
CA VAL A 103 19.66 -3.74 7.92
C VAL A 103 19.65 -4.65 9.14
N CYS A 104 19.17 -5.89 9.00
CA CYS A 104 19.19 -6.87 10.09
C CYS A 104 20.62 -7.18 10.55
N ARG A 105 21.59 -7.30 9.65
CA ARG A 105 22.99 -7.53 9.98
C ARG A 105 23.58 -6.39 10.81
N GLU A 106 23.36 -5.14 10.39
CA GLU A 106 23.83 -3.98 11.16
C GLU A 106 23.11 -3.89 12.53
N ALA A 107 21.79 -4.18 12.57
CA ALA A 107 21.02 -4.21 13.80
C ALA A 107 21.49 -5.31 14.78
N VAL A 108 21.79 -6.51 14.28
CA VAL A 108 22.35 -7.63 15.06
C VAL A 108 23.72 -7.26 15.65
N ASN A 109 24.61 -6.67 14.81
CA ASN A 109 25.93 -6.24 15.28
C ASN A 109 25.83 -5.18 16.38
N LEU A 110 24.90 -4.23 16.22
CA LEU A 110 24.70 -3.13 17.15
C LEU A 110 24.06 -3.60 18.49
N HIS A 111 23.03 -4.45 18.40
CA HIS A 111 22.22 -4.86 19.56
C HIS A 111 22.81 -6.04 20.31
N LEU A 112 23.14 -7.14 19.61
CA LEU A 112 23.62 -8.38 20.24
C LEU A 112 25.11 -8.34 20.56
N LYS A 113 25.85 -7.36 20.03
CA LYS A 113 27.32 -7.22 20.18
C LYS A 113 28.11 -8.50 19.85
N ARG A 114 27.53 -9.37 19.00
CA ARG A 114 28.10 -10.64 18.57
C ARG A 114 27.76 -10.89 17.10
N ARG A 115 28.63 -11.60 16.38
CA ARG A 115 28.42 -11.96 14.96
C ARG A 115 27.53 -13.19 14.83
N GLU A 116 26.20 -13.00 14.82
CA GLU A 116 25.24 -14.05 14.51
C GLU A 116 24.87 -13.97 13.03
N THR A 117 25.48 -14.82 12.21
CA THR A 117 25.38 -14.75 10.75
C THR A 117 24.08 -15.31 10.17
N TRP A 118 23.35 -16.12 10.92
CA TRP A 118 22.13 -16.78 10.45
C TRP A 118 20.87 -15.91 10.62
N LEU A 119 20.81 -15.00 11.59
CA LEU A 119 19.66 -14.12 11.83
C LEU A 119 19.37 -13.18 10.64
N PRO A 120 20.38 -12.52 10.02
CA PRO A 120 20.14 -11.72 8.81
C PRO A 120 19.60 -12.55 7.65
N LEU A 121 20.10 -13.79 7.47
CA LEU A 121 19.59 -14.71 6.47
C LEU A 121 18.14 -15.10 6.77
N ALA A 122 17.81 -15.42 8.02
CA ALA A 122 16.45 -15.75 8.42
C ALA A 122 15.50 -14.57 8.15
N ALA A 123 15.89 -13.35 8.51
CA ALA A 123 15.09 -12.15 8.28
C ALA A 123 14.83 -11.93 6.76
N ALA A 124 15.89 -12.05 5.95
CA ALA A 124 15.76 -11.91 4.51
C ALA A 124 14.85 -12.97 3.88
N LEU A 125 15.00 -14.24 4.26
CA LEU A 125 14.17 -15.34 3.73
C LEU A 125 12.71 -15.21 4.19
N LEU A 126 12.46 -14.88 5.46
CA LEU A 126 11.10 -14.65 5.96
C LEU A 126 10.43 -13.51 5.22
N PHE A 127 11.14 -12.42 4.91
CA PHE A 127 10.59 -11.31 4.13
C PHE A 127 10.39 -11.68 2.66
N ALA A 128 11.37 -12.34 2.02
CA ALA A 128 11.29 -12.77 0.62
C ALA A 128 10.10 -13.70 0.34
N LEU A 129 9.81 -14.58 1.30
CA LEU A 129 8.81 -15.63 1.14
C LEU A 129 7.45 -15.28 1.76
N HIS A 130 7.32 -14.09 2.37
CA HIS A 130 6.09 -13.71 3.08
C HIS A 130 4.93 -13.49 2.11
N PRO A 131 3.77 -14.16 2.29
CA PRO A 131 2.64 -14.05 1.35
C PRO A 131 2.09 -12.63 1.19
N ILE A 132 2.27 -11.77 2.18
CA ILE A 132 1.87 -10.36 2.14
C ILE A 132 2.54 -9.58 0.99
N ALA A 133 3.73 -9.99 0.56
CA ALA A 133 4.44 -9.32 -0.52
C ALA A 133 3.79 -9.52 -1.90
N THR A 134 2.90 -10.51 -2.05
CA THR A 134 2.33 -10.89 -3.35
C THR A 134 1.55 -9.78 -4.02
N GLU A 135 0.74 -9.02 -3.28
CA GLU A 135 0.00 -7.89 -3.85
C GLU A 135 0.94 -6.80 -4.37
N SER A 136 1.94 -6.40 -3.57
CA SER A 136 2.91 -5.36 -3.99
C SER A 136 3.77 -5.76 -5.18
N VAL A 137 4.11 -7.06 -5.32
CA VAL A 137 5.05 -7.54 -6.36
C VAL A 137 4.34 -7.91 -7.65
N ASN A 138 3.14 -8.54 -7.57
CA ASN A 138 2.40 -8.93 -8.77
C ASN A 138 1.66 -7.77 -9.43
N TRP A 139 1.19 -6.81 -8.64
CA TRP A 139 0.49 -5.64 -9.15
C TRP A 139 1.50 -4.56 -9.56
N ILE A 140 1.51 -4.16 -10.84
CA ILE A 140 2.47 -3.17 -11.34
C ILE A 140 2.33 -1.84 -10.58
N SER A 141 1.09 -1.38 -10.32
CA SER A 141 0.83 -0.17 -9.50
C SER A 141 1.25 -0.34 -8.03
N GLY A 142 1.45 -1.58 -7.57
CA GLY A 142 2.03 -1.91 -6.27
C GLY A 142 3.51 -1.51 -6.13
N ARG A 143 4.20 -1.17 -7.24
CA ARG A 143 5.57 -0.64 -7.23
C ARG A 143 5.77 0.56 -6.30
N THR A 144 4.69 1.30 -6.01
CA THR A 144 4.71 2.39 -5.04
C THR A 144 5.20 1.94 -3.66
N ASP A 145 4.76 0.77 -3.18
CA ASP A 145 5.16 0.20 -1.90
C ASP A 145 6.60 -0.34 -1.94
N ILE A 146 6.98 -0.96 -3.06
CA ILE A 146 8.33 -1.50 -3.24
C ILE A 146 9.36 -0.36 -3.30
N MET A 147 9.13 0.67 -4.11
CA MET A 147 10.04 1.81 -4.24
C MET A 147 10.16 2.60 -2.93
N MET A 148 9.05 2.90 -2.26
CA MET A 148 9.06 3.48 -0.93
C MET A 148 9.89 2.61 0.03
N GLY A 149 9.66 1.30 0.02
CA GLY A 149 10.39 0.34 0.83
C GLY A 149 11.90 0.37 0.60
N THR A 150 12.32 0.42 -0.66
CA THR A 150 13.74 0.53 -1.04
C THR A 150 14.39 1.75 -0.37
N PHE A 151 13.80 2.92 -0.54
CA PHE A 151 14.39 4.16 -0.03
C PHE A 151 14.33 4.26 1.49
N VAL A 152 13.27 3.76 2.14
CA VAL A 152 13.21 3.69 3.60
C VAL A 152 14.27 2.74 4.15
N LEU A 153 14.43 1.55 3.57
CA LEU A 153 15.44 0.57 4.01
C LEU A 153 16.87 1.09 3.81
N VAL A 154 17.14 1.80 2.70
CA VAL A 154 18.42 2.48 2.47
C VAL A 154 18.65 3.56 3.52
N SER A 155 17.65 4.38 3.82
CA SER A 155 17.72 5.41 4.86
C SER A 155 18.04 4.81 6.23
N VAL A 156 17.35 3.73 6.63
CA VAL A 156 17.59 3.01 7.90
C VAL A 156 19.00 2.42 7.92
N LEU A 157 19.45 1.79 6.83
CA LEU A 157 20.80 1.23 6.74
C LEU A 157 21.88 2.30 6.92
N CYS A 158 21.73 3.43 6.24
CA CYS A 158 22.63 4.57 6.37
C CYS A 158 22.61 5.14 7.78
N LEU A 159 21.43 5.25 8.39
CA LEU A 159 21.26 5.73 9.76
C LEU A 159 21.93 4.81 10.79
N LEU A 160 21.74 3.48 10.70
CA LEU A 160 22.40 2.52 11.59
C LEU A 160 23.92 2.59 11.48
N ARG A 161 24.46 2.75 10.28
CA ARG A 161 25.90 2.92 10.05
C ARG A 161 26.41 4.27 10.54
N PHE A 162 25.65 5.33 10.37
CA PHE A 162 25.96 6.65 10.93
C PHE A 162 26.02 6.61 12.46
N ILE A 163 25.07 5.95 13.12
CA ILE A 163 25.03 5.76 14.58
C ILE A 163 26.29 5.03 15.07
N GLN A 164 26.86 4.14 14.27
CA GLN A 164 28.12 3.47 14.58
C GLN A 164 29.37 4.35 14.37
N GLY A 165 29.19 5.63 14.01
CA GLY A 165 30.28 6.59 13.86
C GLY A 165 31.04 6.53 12.53
N ARG A 166 30.46 5.90 11.49
CA ARG A 166 31.19 5.62 10.27
C ARG A 166 31.38 6.83 9.34
N SER A 167 30.42 7.71 9.14
CA SER A 167 30.59 8.91 8.29
C SER A 167 29.38 9.84 8.34
N LYS A 168 29.61 11.17 8.29
CA LYS A 168 28.55 12.17 8.14
C LYS A 168 27.85 12.12 6.78
N ILE A 169 28.52 11.63 5.74
CA ILE A 169 27.93 11.43 4.40
C ILE A 169 26.76 10.44 4.48
N LEU A 170 26.84 9.43 5.33
CA LEU A 170 25.74 8.48 5.54
C LEU A 170 24.47 9.15 6.08
N LEU A 171 24.62 10.22 6.87
CA LEU A 171 23.47 11.01 7.30
C LEU A 171 22.82 11.75 6.12
N ALA A 172 23.61 12.36 5.24
CA ALA A 172 23.08 13.02 4.04
C ALA A 172 22.34 12.02 3.13
N PHE A 173 22.89 10.82 2.95
CA PHE A 173 22.20 9.75 2.21
C PHE A 173 20.93 9.27 2.92
N ALA A 174 20.91 9.21 4.25
CA ALA A 174 19.70 8.86 5.00
C ALA A 174 18.59 9.90 4.79
N ILE A 175 18.92 11.19 4.82
CA ILE A 175 17.99 12.30 4.56
C ILE A 175 17.44 12.23 3.13
N LEU A 176 18.35 12.16 2.15
CA LEU A 176 17.97 12.10 0.73
C LEU A 176 17.07 10.91 0.45
N SER A 177 17.43 9.73 0.97
CA SER A 177 16.60 8.52 0.80
C SER A 177 15.25 8.65 1.49
N ALA A 178 15.17 9.25 2.67
CA ALA A 178 13.90 9.48 3.36
C ALA A 178 12.98 10.43 2.56
N LEU A 179 13.51 11.51 2.00
CA LEU A 179 12.78 12.40 1.10
C LEU A 179 12.31 11.66 -0.16
N THR A 180 13.21 10.91 -0.79
CA THR A 180 12.91 10.12 -2.00
C THR A 180 11.79 9.10 -1.72
N ALA A 181 11.77 8.47 -0.53
CA ALA A 181 10.69 7.60 -0.13
C ALA A 181 9.32 8.31 -0.09
N CYS A 182 9.27 9.55 0.42
CA CYS A 182 8.04 10.37 0.42
C CYS A 182 7.58 10.72 -1.00
N LEU A 183 8.50 10.94 -1.93
CA LEU A 183 8.18 11.21 -3.34
C LEU A 183 7.71 9.96 -4.09
N ALA A 184 7.95 8.76 -3.56
CA ALA A 184 7.41 7.50 -4.08
C ALA A 184 6.01 7.20 -3.51
N LYS A 185 5.82 7.39 -2.19
CA LYS A 185 4.52 7.17 -1.53
C LYS A 185 4.42 7.93 -0.21
N GLU A 186 3.28 8.56 0.02
CA GLU A 186 3.01 9.35 1.24
C GLU A 186 3.10 8.52 2.53
N ALA A 187 2.91 7.21 2.46
CA ALA A 187 3.05 6.29 3.59
C ALA A 187 4.44 6.35 4.26
N ALA A 188 5.47 6.84 3.56
CA ALA A 188 6.79 7.09 4.13
C ALA A 188 6.79 8.11 5.28
N PHE A 189 5.74 8.94 5.44
CA PHE A 189 5.59 9.81 6.62
C PHE A 189 5.56 9.01 7.93
N GLY A 190 5.02 7.79 7.93
CA GLY A 190 5.07 6.91 9.09
C GLY A 190 6.52 6.61 9.54
N TYR A 191 7.43 6.43 8.58
CA TYR A 191 8.86 6.28 8.85
C TYR A 191 9.47 7.58 9.40
N LEU A 192 9.15 8.73 8.80
CA LEU A 192 9.67 10.01 9.27
C LEU A 192 9.26 10.28 10.73
N ILE A 193 8.01 10.00 11.09
CA ILE A 193 7.52 10.10 12.48
C ILE A 193 8.30 9.17 13.41
N GLY A 194 8.72 8.00 12.92
CA GLY A 194 9.50 7.01 13.68
C GLY A 194 10.99 7.32 13.82
N LEU A 195 11.56 8.23 13.02
CA LEU A 195 13.00 8.55 13.06
C LEU A 195 13.52 8.91 14.47
N PRO A 196 12.83 9.75 15.26
CA PRO A 196 13.29 10.11 16.61
C PRO A 196 13.45 8.91 17.55
N LEU A 197 12.78 7.78 17.30
CA LEU A 197 12.92 6.56 18.11
C LEU A 197 14.37 6.04 18.14
N PHE A 198 15.15 6.24 17.06
CA PHE A 198 16.56 5.85 17.04
C PHE A 198 17.43 6.67 18.01
N ALA A 199 17.03 7.89 18.36
CA ALA A 199 17.70 8.67 19.40
C ALA A 199 17.55 8.01 20.78
N LEU A 200 16.38 7.42 21.07
CA LEU A 200 16.13 6.73 22.33
C LEU A 200 17.10 5.57 22.54
N TYR A 201 17.35 4.77 21.51
CA TYR A 201 18.29 3.66 21.59
C TYR A 201 19.73 4.12 21.89
N ARG A 202 20.19 5.15 21.19
CA ARG A 202 21.56 5.65 21.37
C ARG A 202 21.81 6.21 22.75
N VAL A 203 20.79 6.80 23.33
CA VAL A 203 20.84 7.39 24.67
C VAL A 203 21.22 6.35 25.72
N ASP A 204 20.61 5.15 25.66
CA ASP A 204 20.84 4.09 26.62
C ASP A 204 22.23 3.43 26.55
N THR A 205 22.90 3.51 25.40
CA THR A 205 24.26 2.97 25.23
C THR A 205 25.34 3.89 25.85
N VAL A 206 24.97 5.10 26.23
CA VAL A 206 25.90 6.16 26.70
C VAL A 206 25.68 6.54 28.18
N SER A 207 24.51 6.24 28.77
CA SER A 207 24.17 6.69 30.13
C SER A 207 24.51 5.70 31.22
N THR A 208 25.37 6.09 32.14
CA THR A 208 25.43 5.57 33.50
C THR A 208 24.37 6.25 34.37
N VAL A 209 23.82 5.55 35.28
CA VAL A 209 22.74 5.68 36.27
C VAL A 209 22.14 7.05 36.66
N GLU A 210 22.78 8.18 36.41
CA GLU A 210 22.37 9.49 36.98
C GLU A 210 21.25 10.27 36.24
N ASN A 211 20.82 9.85 35.04
CA ASN A 211 19.93 10.66 34.18
C ASN A 211 18.51 10.08 33.97
N GLN A 212 17.96 9.31 34.92
CA GLN A 212 16.61 8.73 34.75
C GLN A 212 15.48 9.76 34.61
N GLY A 213 15.58 10.92 35.25
CA GLY A 213 14.57 11.98 35.19
C GLY A 213 14.48 12.66 33.82
N TYR A 214 15.62 13.00 33.23
CA TYR A 214 15.69 13.68 31.93
C TYR A 214 15.15 12.79 30.79
N PHE A 215 15.41 11.48 30.85
CA PHE A 215 14.91 10.54 29.86
C PHE A 215 13.41 10.25 29.95
N ALA A 216 12.84 10.30 31.14
CA ALA A 216 11.38 10.25 31.31
C ALA A 216 10.73 11.45 30.63
N TRP A 217 11.30 12.67 30.80
CA TRP A 217 10.85 13.89 30.14
C TRP A 217 10.99 13.83 28.62
N LEU A 218 12.12 13.36 28.08
CA LEU A 218 12.33 13.24 26.63
C LEU A 218 11.35 12.23 26.01
N ARG A 219 11.02 11.14 26.69
CA ARG A 219 10.01 10.17 26.25
C ARG A 219 8.62 10.78 26.24
N LEU A 220 8.24 11.44 27.33
CA LEU A 220 6.95 12.11 27.46
C LEU A 220 6.82 13.20 26.37
N PHE A 221 7.88 13.94 26.12
CA PHE A 221 7.96 14.94 25.06
C PHE A 221 7.83 14.31 23.67
N LEU A 222 8.51 13.18 23.41
CA LEU A 222 8.45 12.51 22.11
C LEU A 222 7.06 11.94 21.85
N VAL A 223 6.41 11.35 22.88
CA VAL A 223 5.02 10.91 22.81
C VAL A 223 4.08 12.10 22.57
N TYR A 224 4.28 13.18 23.32
CA TYR A 224 3.49 14.41 23.18
C TYR A 224 3.67 15.05 21.80
N TYR A 225 4.91 15.09 21.28
CA TYR A 225 5.24 15.58 19.95
C TYR A 225 4.63 14.71 18.85
N LEU A 226 4.71 13.38 18.97
CA LEU A 226 4.08 12.46 18.03
C LEU A 226 2.55 12.61 18.04
N CYS A 227 1.94 12.72 19.22
CA CYS A 227 0.50 12.97 19.35
C CYS A 227 0.11 14.32 18.77
N ALA A 228 0.86 15.38 19.08
CA ALA A 228 0.58 16.72 18.62
C ALA A 228 0.85 16.90 17.11
N PHE A 229 1.87 16.22 16.56
CA PHE A 229 2.11 16.17 15.12
C PHE A 229 0.99 15.43 14.39
N PHE A 230 0.50 14.34 14.97
CA PHE A 230 -0.65 13.60 14.44
C PHE A 230 -1.92 14.47 14.46
N VAL A 231 -2.17 15.17 15.56
CA VAL A 231 -3.25 16.16 15.68
C VAL A 231 -3.09 17.30 14.68
N ALA A 232 -1.86 17.80 14.47
CA ALA A 232 -1.58 18.87 13.51
C ALA A 232 -1.82 18.42 12.04
N LEU A 233 -1.48 17.19 11.71
CA LEU A 233 -1.85 16.58 10.42
C LEU A 233 -3.36 16.45 10.28
N LEU A 234 -4.06 16.07 11.35
CA LEU A 234 -5.52 15.94 11.40
C LEU A 234 -6.23 17.28 11.15
N PHE A 235 -5.77 18.33 11.76
CA PHE A 235 -6.43 19.65 11.67
C PHE A 235 -5.95 20.52 10.49
N GLY A 236 -4.98 20.07 9.70
CA GLY A 236 -4.44 20.82 8.56
C GLY A 236 -3.81 22.17 8.96
N SER A 237 -3.56 22.38 10.26
CA SER A 237 -3.10 23.64 10.83
C SER A 237 -1.58 23.66 10.94
N TYR A 238 -0.94 24.33 9.99
CA TYR A 238 0.52 24.52 9.98
C TYR A 238 1.02 25.37 11.15
N TRP A 239 0.16 26.24 11.70
CA TRP A 239 0.45 27.03 12.87
C TRP A 239 0.67 26.16 14.11
N LEU A 240 0.01 25.01 14.17
CA LEU A 240 0.19 24.04 15.25
C LEU A 240 1.57 23.37 15.17
N VAL A 241 2.05 23.03 13.95
CA VAL A 241 3.40 22.48 13.73
C VAL A 241 4.45 23.54 14.10
N LEU A 242 4.24 24.79 13.69
CA LEU A 242 5.12 25.90 14.03
C LEU A 242 5.08 26.18 15.55
N GLY A 243 3.89 26.16 16.17
CA GLY A 243 3.71 26.34 17.61
C GLY A 243 4.44 25.26 18.42
N ILE A 244 4.36 23.99 17.99
CA ILE A 244 5.07 22.89 18.62
C ILE A 244 6.58 23.03 18.45
N ALA A 245 7.05 23.44 17.27
CA ALA A 245 8.47 23.71 17.03
C ALA A 245 8.97 24.88 17.91
N LEU A 246 8.18 25.96 18.07
CA LEU A 246 8.50 27.08 18.93
C LEU A 246 8.49 26.71 20.42
N VAL A 247 7.51 25.92 20.88
CA VAL A 247 7.48 25.39 22.26
C VAL A 247 8.68 24.48 22.50
N TYR A 248 9.09 23.69 21.52
CA TYR A 248 10.29 22.86 21.60
C TYR A 248 11.57 23.72 21.69
N LEU A 249 11.69 24.76 20.84
CA LEU A 249 12.82 25.69 20.88
C LEU A 249 12.85 26.49 22.20
N ALA A 250 11.69 26.90 22.70
CA ALA A 250 11.57 27.58 24.01
C ALA A 250 11.96 26.63 25.15
N HIS A 251 11.54 25.36 25.09
CA HIS A 251 11.91 24.34 26.08
C HIS A 251 13.42 24.02 26.06
N ILE A 252 14.02 23.94 24.87
CA ILE A 252 15.49 23.78 24.72
C ILE A 252 16.19 25.02 25.28
N SER A 253 15.66 26.22 25.02
CA SER A 253 16.24 27.49 25.51
C SER A 253 16.09 27.59 27.04
N TYR A 254 14.95 27.22 27.60
CA TYR A 254 14.71 27.19 29.04
C TYR A 254 15.65 26.25 29.79
N ASN A 255 15.84 25.04 29.23
CA ASN A 255 16.74 24.03 29.81
C ASN A 255 18.23 24.36 29.59
N LYS A 256 18.58 25.35 28.75
CA LYS A 256 19.95 25.80 28.58
C LYS A 256 20.52 26.48 29.82
N PHE A 257 19.67 27.06 30.68
CA PHE A 257 20.08 27.67 31.94
C PHE A 257 20.55 26.68 33.03
N ASP A 258 20.17 25.39 32.89
CA ASP A 258 20.56 24.33 33.83
C ASP A 258 21.69 23.42 33.29
N ILE A 259 22.22 23.73 32.09
CA ILE A 259 23.12 22.86 31.33
C ILE A 259 24.59 22.95 31.78
N GLU A 260 24.99 23.96 32.59
CA GLU A 260 26.39 24.09 33.04
C GLU A 260 26.90 22.92 33.88
N ASN A 261 26.00 22.07 34.40
CA ASN A 261 26.34 20.87 35.19
C ASN A 261 26.09 19.54 34.47
N ILE A 262 25.70 19.54 33.18
CA ILE A 262 25.38 18.32 32.46
C ILE A 262 26.63 17.77 31.74
N SER A 263 27.03 16.56 32.09
CA SER A 263 28.17 15.82 31.53
C SER A 263 28.18 15.80 29.99
N VAL A 264 29.36 15.65 29.38
CA VAL A 264 29.63 15.54 27.91
C VAL A 264 28.70 14.54 27.18
N SER A 265 28.05 13.63 27.89
CA SER A 265 27.07 12.67 27.37
C SER A 265 25.74 13.31 26.95
N ALA A 266 25.20 14.28 27.73
CA ALA A 266 23.94 14.93 27.45
C ALA A 266 24.02 15.85 26.20
N GLY A 267 25.12 16.56 26.02
CA GLY A 267 25.35 17.37 24.82
C GLY A 267 25.33 16.54 23.52
N ARG A 268 25.82 15.28 23.56
CA ARG A 268 25.74 14.37 22.43
C ARG A 268 24.30 13.92 22.13
N ILE A 269 23.50 13.66 23.14
CA ILE A 269 22.09 13.24 23.00
C ILE A 269 21.27 14.35 22.34
N VAL A 270 21.38 15.57 22.86
CA VAL A 270 20.70 16.76 22.28
C VAL A 270 21.11 16.94 20.84
N LYS A 271 22.39 16.79 20.51
CA LYS A 271 22.92 16.90 19.16
C LYS A 271 22.35 15.84 18.21
N TYR A 272 22.25 14.56 18.63
CA TYR A 272 21.71 13.48 17.81
C TYR A 272 20.18 13.58 17.65
N SER A 273 19.46 13.91 18.72
CA SER A 273 18.01 14.16 18.62
C SER A 273 17.71 15.35 17.71
N GLY A 274 18.47 16.44 17.84
CA GLY A 274 18.37 17.60 16.95
C GLY A 274 18.62 17.26 15.50
N VAL A 275 19.63 16.42 15.21
CA VAL A 275 19.92 15.95 13.86
C VAL A 275 18.75 15.11 13.30
N LEU A 276 18.22 14.15 14.04
CA LEU A 276 17.11 13.31 13.56
C LEU A 276 15.81 14.10 13.37
N ILE A 277 15.55 15.07 14.23
CA ILE A 277 14.44 16.03 14.08
C ILE A 277 14.67 16.93 12.86
N SER A 278 15.91 17.34 12.59
CA SER A 278 16.23 18.12 11.39
C SER A 278 16.01 17.30 10.12
N VAL A 279 16.39 16.01 10.11
CA VAL A 279 16.10 15.09 9.00
C VAL A 279 14.60 15.04 8.72
N PHE A 280 13.80 14.83 9.77
CA PHE A 280 12.35 14.84 9.68
C PHE A 280 11.83 16.17 9.10
N ALA A 281 12.20 17.30 9.72
CA ALA A 281 11.70 18.62 9.35
C ALA A 281 12.06 18.99 7.90
N VAL A 282 13.29 18.71 7.47
CA VAL A 282 13.75 18.98 6.09
C VAL A 282 13.02 18.09 5.09
N SER A 283 12.95 16.78 5.35
CA SER A 283 12.30 15.86 4.41
C SER A 283 10.79 16.12 4.30
N ALA A 284 10.09 16.28 5.42
CA ALA A 284 8.66 16.57 5.44
C ALA A 284 8.35 17.97 4.88
N GLY A 285 9.13 19.00 5.28
CA GLY A 285 8.95 20.37 4.82
C GLY A 285 9.15 20.50 3.32
N LEU A 286 10.20 19.89 2.77
CA LEU A 286 10.48 19.92 1.33
C LEU A 286 9.42 19.16 0.53
N PHE A 287 8.96 18.00 1.01
CA PHE A 287 7.86 17.28 0.37
C PHE A 287 6.57 18.10 0.35
N ILE A 288 6.20 18.71 1.48
CA ILE A 288 5.00 19.56 1.58
C ILE A 288 5.11 20.76 0.65
N LEU A 289 6.29 21.40 0.57
CA LEU A 289 6.56 22.51 -0.34
C LEU A 289 6.37 22.10 -1.79
N LEU A 290 7.01 21.00 -2.23
CA LEU A 290 6.90 20.49 -3.59
C LEU A 290 5.45 20.13 -3.94
N ARG A 291 4.73 19.46 -3.02
CA ARG A 291 3.32 19.14 -3.22
C ARG A 291 2.44 20.39 -3.37
N ARG A 292 2.70 21.44 -2.57
CA ARG A 292 1.96 22.72 -2.68
C ARG A 292 2.23 23.44 -3.99
N LEU A 293 3.47 23.42 -4.46
CA LEU A 293 3.84 23.98 -5.76
C LEU A 293 3.20 23.21 -6.91
N ALA A 294 3.00 21.89 -6.73
CA ALA A 294 2.35 21.04 -7.72
C ALA A 294 0.82 21.22 -7.75
N PHE A 295 0.18 21.46 -6.59
CA PHE A 295 -1.29 21.51 -6.49
C PHE A 295 -1.74 22.83 -5.86
N THR A 296 -2.27 23.72 -6.69
CA THR A 296 -2.73 25.07 -6.27
C THR A 296 -4.12 25.08 -5.63
N SER A 297 -4.95 24.06 -5.90
CA SER A 297 -6.29 23.95 -5.30
C SER A 297 -6.75 22.48 -5.28
N SER A 298 -7.00 21.95 -4.12
CA SER A 298 -7.87 20.77 -4.00
C SER A 298 -8.45 20.68 -2.59
N VAL A 299 -9.79 20.78 -2.51
CA VAL A 299 -10.53 20.10 -1.45
C VAL A 299 -10.30 18.62 -1.70
N SER A 300 -9.23 18.08 -1.17
CA SER A 300 -8.83 16.71 -1.43
C SER A 300 -9.83 15.76 -0.74
N LYS A 301 -10.07 14.60 -1.33
CA LYS A 301 -10.80 13.48 -0.67
C LYS A 301 -10.27 13.22 0.75
N ILE A 302 -8.98 13.51 0.97
CA ILE A 302 -8.32 13.48 2.28
C ILE A 302 -8.99 14.46 3.27
N GLY A 303 -9.26 15.71 2.86
CA GLY A 303 -9.95 16.69 3.72
C GLY A 303 -11.35 16.23 4.11
N GLN A 304 -12.12 15.67 3.16
CA GLN A 304 -13.44 15.10 3.45
C GLN A 304 -13.36 13.93 4.45
N THR A 305 -12.38 13.04 4.29
CA THR A 305 -12.18 11.94 5.24
C THR A 305 -11.84 12.46 6.63
N PHE A 306 -11.03 13.52 6.76
CA PHE A 306 -10.76 14.13 8.06
C PHE A 306 -12.00 14.73 8.70
N THR A 307 -12.91 15.34 7.93
CA THR A 307 -14.20 15.79 8.46
C THR A 307 -15.02 14.64 9.02
N LEU A 308 -15.08 13.49 8.31
CA LEU A 308 -15.75 12.29 8.78
C LEU A 308 -15.12 11.73 10.06
N MET A 309 -13.78 11.71 10.15
CA MET A 309 -13.05 11.26 11.34
C MET A 309 -13.37 12.09 12.58
N LEU A 310 -13.56 13.38 12.41
CA LEU A 310 -13.89 14.30 13.51
C LEU A 310 -15.37 14.29 13.87
N ALA A 311 -16.25 13.94 12.93
CA ALA A 311 -17.69 13.86 13.15
C ALA A 311 -18.07 12.77 14.17
N ASP A 312 -17.35 11.63 14.15
CA ASP A 312 -17.52 10.54 15.13
C ASP A 312 -16.15 9.98 15.55
N ILE A 313 -15.67 10.50 16.67
CA ILE A 313 -14.38 10.11 17.23
C ILE A 313 -14.38 8.67 17.74
N ASN A 314 -15.50 8.20 18.33
CA ASN A 314 -15.59 6.84 18.86
C ASN A 314 -15.54 5.81 17.73
N TYR A 315 -16.29 6.04 16.65
CA TYR A 315 -16.21 5.23 15.44
C TYR A 315 -14.82 5.24 14.82
N THR A 316 -14.18 6.40 14.76
CA THR A 316 -12.80 6.54 14.24
C THR A 316 -11.80 5.73 15.06
N ILE A 317 -11.90 5.78 16.39
CA ILE A 317 -11.01 5.01 17.28
C ILE A 317 -11.22 3.50 17.07
N SER A 318 -12.48 3.02 17.07
CA SER A 318 -12.79 1.62 16.81
C SER A 318 -12.23 1.18 15.45
N LEU A 319 -12.51 1.94 14.39
CA LEU A 319 -12.04 1.64 13.04
C LEU A 319 -10.51 1.53 12.95
N PHE A 320 -9.77 2.42 13.65
CA PHE A 320 -8.31 2.39 13.68
C PHE A 320 -7.76 1.23 14.51
N LEU A 321 -8.38 0.93 15.64
CA LEU A 321 -8.01 -0.23 16.44
C LEU A 321 -8.22 -1.52 15.67
N GLY A 322 -9.39 -1.66 15.03
CA GLY A 322 -9.70 -2.80 14.17
C GLY A 322 -8.70 -2.94 13.03
N ALA A 323 -8.37 -1.84 12.34
CA ALA A 323 -7.36 -1.85 11.27
C ALA A 323 -5.98 -2.31 11.77
N VAL A 324 -5.50 -1.79 12.89
CA VAL A 324 -4.23 -2.20 13.50
C VAL A 324 -4.26 -3.68 13.88
N GLY A 325 -5.34 -4.13 14.54
CA GLY A 325 -5.52 -5.54 14.90
C GLY A 325 -5.53 -6.47 13.69
N PHE A 326 -6.27 -6.10 12.65
CA PHE A 326 -6.31 -6.81 11.38
C PHE A 326 -4.92 -6.94 10.73
N TYR A 327 -4.17 -5.85 10.62
CA TYR A 327 -2.86 -5.88 9.98
C TYR A 327 -1.83 -6.68 10.78
N VAL A 328 -1.84 -6.62 12.11
CA VAL A 328 -0.98 -7.45 12.95
C VAL A 328 -1.35 -8.93 12.82
N LYS A 329 -2.66 -9.27 12.78
CA LYS A 329 -3.09 -10.64 12.48
C LYS A 329 -2.60 -11.09 11.11
N LYS A 330 -2.75 -10.26 10.08
CA LYS A 330 -2.30 -10.56 8.71
C LYS A 330 -0.79 -10.80 8.62
N PHE A 331 0.00 -10.14 9.42
CA PHE A 331 1.44 -10.40 9.52
C PHE A 331 1.74 -11.80 10.06
N PHE A 332 1.09 -12.23 11.14
CA PHE A 332 1.34 -13.56 11.71
C PHE A 332 0.58 -14.68 11.00
N ILE A 333 -0.64 -14.40 10.55
CA ILE A 333 -1.53 -15.34 9.85
C ILE A 333 -2.05 -14.64 8.60
N PRO A 334 -1.31 -14.71 7.47
CA PRO A 334 -1.63 -13.95 6.26
C PRO A 334 -2.91 -14.39 5.56
N LEU A 335 -3.49 -15.52 5.94
CA LEU A 335 -4.69 -16.08 5.30
C LEU A 335 -6.01 -15.52 5.91
N PRO A 336 -7.07 -15.48 5.09
CA PRO A 336 -7.08 -15.59 3.65
C PRO A 336 -6.42 -14.39 2.97
N LEU A 337 -5.80 -14.58 1.77
CA LEU A 337 -5.29 -13.47 0.97
C LEU A 337 -6.40 -12.95 0.07
N ASN A 338 -6.64 -11.63 0.05
CA ASN A 338 -7.68 -11.02 -0.77
C ASN A 338 -7.19 -9.70 -1.37
N PHE A 339 -7.51 -9.47 -2.65
CA PHE A 339 -7.14 -8.25 -3.36
C PHE A 339 -8.06 -7.06 -3.02
N PHE A 340 -9.27 -7.34 -2.52
CA PHE A 340 -10.24 -6.31 -2.18
C PHE A 340 -10.89 -6.60 -0.84
N ILE A 341 -10.73 -5.69 0.12
CA ILE A 341 -11.24 -5.84 1.48
C ILE A 341 -11.91 -4.53 1.88
N LEU A 342 -13.24 -4.55 2.09
CA LEU A 342 -14.02 -3.40 2.57
C LEU A 342 -14.27 -3.44 4.06
N GLU A 343 -14.55 -4.62 4.59
CA GLU A 343 -14.96 -4.83 5.96
C GLU A 343 -14.04 -5.84 6.64
N ILE A 344 -13.86 -5.67 7.91
CA ILE A 344 -13.09 -6.57 8.77
C ILE A 344 -13.94 -6.96 9.96
N ASP A 345 -13.63 -8.11 10.57
CA ASP A 345 -14.34 -8.59 11.76
C ASP A 345 -14.14 -7.61 12.94
N PRO A 346 -15.19 -7.16 13.62
CA PRO A 346 -15.10 -6.29 14.79
C PRO A 346 -14.25 -6.86 15.94
N LEU A 347 -14.03 -8.17 15.98
CA LEU A 347 -13.12 -8.80 16.95
C LEU A 347 -11.67 -8.28 16.84
N TYR A 348 -11.29 -7.72 15.69
CA TYR A 348 -9.97 -7.11 15.54
C TYR A 348 -9.76 -5.85 16.39
N ASP A 349 -10.81 -5.20 16.89
CA ASP A 349 -10.72 -4.09 17.84
C ASP A 349 -10.01 -4.53 19.13
N PHE A 350 -10.35 -5.72 19.63
CA PHE A 350 -9.69 -6.28 20.83
C PHE A 350 -8.20 -6.58 20.58
N VAL A 351 -7.88 -7.09 19.39
CA VAL A 351 -6.48 -7.29 18.99
C VAL A 351 -5.77 -5.95 18.90
N GLY A 352 -6.41 -4.92 18.34
CA GLY A 352 -5.88 -3.56 18.25
C GLY A 352 -5.61 -2.95 19.62
N ILE A 353 -6.50 -3.13 20.60
CA ILE A 353 -6.30 -2.69 21.98
C ILE A 353 -5.06 -3.38 22.57
N ALA A 354 -4.93 -4.71 22.41
CA ALA A 354 -3.77 -5.45 22.90
C ALA A 354 -2.46 -4.96 22.25
N VAL A 355 -2.48 -4.66 20.94
CA VAL A 355 -1.35 -4.08 20.22
C VAL A 355 -1.02 -2.68 20.74
N LEU A 356 -2.02 -1.85 21.03
CA LEU A 356 -1.81 -0.51 21.61
C LEU A 356 -1.16 -0.57 22.99
N LEU A 357 -1.62 -1.49 23.86
CA LEU A 357 -1.01 -1.71 25.17
C LEU A 357 0.45 -2.20 25.04
N LEU A 358 0.71 -3.11 24.08
CA LEU A 358 2.06 -3.55 23.74
C LEU A 358 2.90 -2.38 23.22
N PHE A 359 2.33 -1.50 22.40
CA PHE A 359 2.99 -0.30 21.89
C PHE A 359 3.43 0.63 23.04
N CYS A 360 2.55 0.89 24.00
CA CYS A 360 2.89 1.68 25.20
C CYS A 360 4.03 1.02 25.98
N HIS A 361 4.01 -0.30 26.17
CA HIS A 361 5.10 -1.03 26.80
C HIS A 361 6.42 -0.94 26.01
N LEU A 362 6.37 -1.06 24.69
CA LEU A 362 7.54 -0.99 23.81
C LEU A 362 8.18 0.40 23.79
N ILE A 363 7.41 1.49 23.89
CA ILE A 363 7.95 2.86 24.05
C ILE A 363 8.82 2.95 25.31
N LEU A 364 8.42 2.28 26.39
CA LEU A 364 9.18 2.24 27.63
C LEU A 364 10.42 1.33 27.53
N SER A 365 10.43 0.41 26.58
CA SER A 365 11.58 -0.46 26.30
C SER A 365 12.58 0.27 25.43
N LYS A 366 13.81 0.44 25.89
CA LYS A 366 14.89 1.12 25.19
C LYS A 366 15.64 0.23 24.18
N LYS A 367 15.14 -0.97 23.91
CA LYS A 367 15.82 -1.98 23.09
C LYS A 367 15.59 -1.74 21.60
N LEU A 368 16.60 -2.03 20.80
CA LEU A 368 16.53 -1.89 19.33
C LEU A 368 15.38 -2.70 18.68
N PRO A 369 15.08 -3.95 19.12
CA PRO A 369 13.92 -4.67 18.59
C PRO A 369 12.59 -3.95 18.84
N ALA A 370 12.43 -3.26 19.97
CA ALA A 370 11.25 -2.45 20.24
C ALA A 370 11.12 -1.28 19.26
N ILE A 371 12.23 -0.62 18.91
CA ILE A 371 12.23 0.46 17.91
C ILE A 371 11.77 -0.06 16.55
N PHE A 372 12.28 -1.21 16.09
CA PHE A 372 11.82 -1.81 14.85
C PHE A 372 10.34 -2.22 14.91
N SER A 373 9.86 -2.73 16.03
CA SER A 373 8.43 -3.04 16.20
C SER A 373 7.56 -1.78 16.10
N LEU A 374 7.98 -0.69 16.75
CA LEU A 374 7.30 0.60 16.71
C LEU A 374 7.32 1.23 15.31
N LEU A 375 8.45 1.16 14.60
CA LEU A 375 8.55 1.63 13.21
C LEU A 375 7.56 0.91 12.30
N GLY A 376 7.43 -0.40 12.42
CA GLY A 376 6.46 -1.17 11.67
C GLY A 376 5.01 -0.72 11.94
N LEU A 377 4.67 -0.38 13.19
CA LEU A 377 3.35 0.17 13.54
C LEU A 377 3.15 1.59 13.00
N LEU A 378 4.15 2.46 13.12
CA LEU A 378 4.07 3.84 12.67
C LEU A 378 3.91 3.94 11.14
N LEU A 379 4.46 3.00 10.39
CA LEU A 379 4.26 2.89 8.94
C LEU A 379 2.81 2.59 8.54
N LEU A 380 1.98 2.07 9.44
CA LEU A 380 0.55 1.87 9.20
C LEU A 380 -0.26 3.17 9.36
N LEU A 381 0.20 4.15 10.15
CA LEU A 381 -0.57 5.35 10.45
C LEU A 381 -1.14 6.06 9.21
N PRO A 382 -0.37 6.27 8.12
CA PRO A 382 -0.91 6.91 6.92
C PRO A 382 -1.94 6.05 6.16
N ALA A 383 -2.01 4.75 6.43
CA ALA A 383 -3.00 3.85 5.81
C ALA A 383 -4.32 3.77 6.60
N LEU A 384 -4.35 4.14 7.88
CA LEU A 384 -5.55 4.04 8.71
C LEU A 384 -6.74 4.86 8.17
N PRO A 385 -6.58 6.09 7.64
CA PRO A 385 -7.69 6.83 7.03
C PRO A 385 -8.35 6.13 5.84
N PHE A 386 -7.67 5.20 5.16
CA PHE A 386 -8.27 4.44 4.06
C PHE A 386 -9.38 3.49 4.53
N ALA A 387 -9.38 3.11 5.81
CA ALA A 387 -10.43 2.29 6.41
C ALA A 387 -11.84 2.90 6.31
N PHE A 388 -11.94 4.23 6.12
CA PHE A 388 -13.21 4.90 5.80
C PHE A 388 -13.76 4.59 4.40
N GLY A 389 -13.00 3.96 3.51
CA GLY A 389 -13.42 3.59 2.15
C GLY A 389 -13.61 4.77 1.18
N THR A 390 -13.26 6.00 1.57
CA THR A 390 -13.51 7.22 0.79
C THR A 390 -12.34 7.64 -0.10
N ILE A 391 -11.10 7.25 0.27
CA ILE A 391 -9.88 7.72 -0.38
C ILE A 391 -9.41 6.74 -1.47
N ALA A 392 -9.38 5.44 -1.16
CA ALA A 392 -8.92 4.40 -2.06
C ALA A 392 -10.07 3.50 -2.54
N TRP A 393 -9.82 2.70 -3.58
CA TRP A 393 -10.81 1.77 -4.12
C TRP A 393 -11.13 0.60 -3.18
N THR A 394 -10.25 0.31 -2.20
CA THR A 394 -10.44 -0.66 -1.12
C THR A 394 -10.14 -0.02 0.23
N ALA A 395 -10.89 -0.36 1.27
CA ALA A 395 -10.68 0.17 2.62
C ALA A 395 -9.42 -0.41 3.27
N TYR A 396 -9.17 -1.69 3.07
CA TYR A 396 -8.01 -2.41 3.57
C TYR A 396 -7.29 -3.09 2.42
N ALA A 397 -5.94 -3.16 2.49
CA ALA A 397 -5.14 -3.82 1.48
C ALA A 397 -3.90 -4.46 2.10
N GLU A 398 -3.54 -5.64 1.63
CA GLU A 398 -2.40 -6.40 2.16
C GLU A 398 -1.07 -5.67 1.89
N ARG A 399 -0.97 -4.94 0.78
CA ARG A 399 0.21 -4.12 0.43
C ARG A 399 0.57 -3.06 1.46
N TYR A 400 -0.40 -2.60 2.29
CA TYR A 400 -0.11 -1.54 3.28
C TYR A 400 0.86 -2.00 4.37
N ILE A 401 0.97 -3.31 4.63
CA ILE A 401 1.94 -3.84 5.57
C ILE A 401 3.20 -4.42 4.91
N TYR A 402 3.40 -4.21 3.61
CA TYR A 402 4.60 -4.68 2.92
C TYR A 402 5.89 -4.27 3.65
N LEU A 403 6.07 -2.97 3.87
CA LEU A 403 7.27 -2.46 4.54
C LEU A 403 7.24 -2.68 6.06
N SER A 404 6.05 -2.58 6.69
CA SER A 404 5.88 -2.88 8.12
C SER A 404 6.33 -4.29 8.44
N SER A 405 6.04 -5.27 7.57
CA SER A 405 6.46 -6.67 7.75
C SER A 405 7.98 -6.82 7.78
N ALA A 406 8.73 -6.05 6.98
CA ALA A 406 10.18 -6.07 7.02
C ALA A 406 10.72 -5.68 8.41
N PHE A 407 10.18 -4.62 9.00
CA PHE A 407 10.60 -4.15 10.33
C PHE A 407 10.17 -5.11 11.44
N TRP A 408 8.96 -5.65 11.36
CA TRP A 408 8.50 -6.65 12.33
C TRP A 408 9.31 -7.95 12.27
N ILE A 409 9.68 -8.41 11.08
CA ILE A 409 10.57 -9.57 10.90
C ILE A 409 11.94 -9.30 11.53
N ILE A 410 12.54 -8.13 11.27
CA ILE A 410 13.82 -7.75 11.90
C ILE A 410 13.68 -7.74 13.42
N ALA A 411 12.59 -7.15 13.95
CA ALA A 411 12.33 -7.13 15.40
C ALA A 411 12.23 -8.54 15.99
N VAL A 412 11.47 -9.43 15.36
CA VAL A 412 11.33 -10.85 15.78
C VAL A 412 12.69 -11.56 15.75
N CYS A 413 13.51 -11.34 14.72
CA CYS A 413 14.85 -11.91 14.64
C CYS A 413 15.77 -11.41 15.76
N LEU A 414 15.68 -10.12 16.12
CA LEU A 414 16.45 -9.54 17.23
C LEU A 414 15.99 -10.08 18.60
N TRP A 415 14.65 -10.13 18.85
CA TRP A 415 14.08 -10.73 20.06
C TRP A 415 14.45 -12.22 20.17
N GLY A 416 14.36 -12.96 19.05
CA GLY A 416 14.78 -14.35 18.97
C GLY A 416 16.28 -14.52 19.25
N GLY A 417 17.11 -13.61 18.75
CA GLY A 417 18.54 -13.56 19.02
C GLY A 417 18.86 -13.36 20.52
N ASP A 418 18.18 -12.41 21.18
CA ASP A 418 18.30 -12.20 22.64
C ASP A 418 17.91 -13.46 23.43
N TRP A 419 16.77 -14.06 23.06
CA TRP A 419 16.28 -15.26 23.74
C TRP A 419 17.22 -16.45 23.55
N LEU A 420 17.74 -16.67 22.34
CA LEU A 420 18.72 -17.73 22.05
C LEU A 420 20.05 -17.50 22.74
N GLY A 421 20.41 -16.24 23.01
CA GLY A 421 21.58 -15.93 23.82
C GLY A 421 21.51 -16.52 25.24
N ARG A 422 20.31 -16.57 25.78
CA ARG A 422 20.02 -17.17 27.09
C ARG A 422 19.76 -18.67 26.99
N ASN A 423 19.36 -19.19 25.82
CA ASN A 423 18.96 -20.58 25.60
C ASN A 423 19.66 -21.20 24.38
N PRO A 424 21.00 -21.31 24.36
CA PRO A 424 21.76 -21.71 23.16
C PRO A 424 21.43 -23.15 22.70
N ALA A 425 21.04 -24.05 23.61
CA ALA A 425 20.64 -25.42 23.29
C ALA A 425 19.42 -25.49 22.34
N ARG A 426 18.55 -24.48 22.35
CA ARG A 426 17.35 -24.43 21.52
C ARG A 426 17.59 -23.89 20.10
N LYS A 427 18.83 -23.52 19.77
CA LYS A 427 19.16 -22.94 18.42
C LYS A 427 18.74 -23.84 17.27
N ARG A 428 18.96 -25.16 17.39
CA ARG A 428 18.57 -26.13 16.35
C ARG A 428 17.06 -26.15 16.14
N LEU A 429 16.29 -26.16 17.23
CA LEU A 429 14.82 -26.14 17.18
C LEU A 429 14.30 -24.88 16.49
N VAL A 430 14.79 -23.69 16.89
CA VAL A 430 14.38 -22.42 16.28
C VAL A 430 14.75 -22.37 14.80
N THR A 431 15.94 -22.85 14.42
CA THR A 431 16.33 -22.91 13.00
C THR A 431 15.38 -23.82 12.22
N MET A 432 15.00 -24.98 12.77
CA MET A 432 14.01 -25.87 12.13
C MET A 432 12.65 -25.19 11.97
N MET A 433 12.17 -24.50 13.01
CA MET A 433 10.91 -23.74 12.95
C MET A 433 10.95 -22.66 11.85
N VAL A 434 12.04 -21.89 11.75
CA VAL A 434 12.20 -20.90 10.67
C VAL A 434 12.17 -21.55 9.30
N VAL A 435 12.84 -22.69 9.11
CA VAL A 435 12.80 -23.42 7.82
C VAL A 435 11.38 -23.89 7.50
N ILE A 436 10.65 -24.45 8.47
CA ILE A 436 9.25 -24.90 8.28
C ILE A 436 8.37 -23.71 7.89
N VAL A 437 8.49 -22.57 8.58
CA VAL A 437 7.74 -21.35 8.25
C VAL A 437 8.08 -20.86 6.85
N CYS A 438 9.35 -20.84 6.46
CA CYS A 438 9.77 -20.46 5.10
C CYS A 438 9.21 -21.40 4.04
N LEU A 439 9.21 -22.71 4.24
CA LEU A 439 8.65 -23.68 3.31
C LEU A 439 7.13 -23.49 3.15
N PHE A 440 6.42 -23.32 4.25
CA PHE A 440 4.97 -23.09 4.23
C PHE A 440 4.63 -21.75 3.56
N ALA A 441 5.32 -20.69 3.94
CA ALA A 441 5.15 -19.37 3.35
C ALA A 441 5.46 -19.38 1.84
N SER A 442 6.53 -20.07 1.40
CA SER A 442 6.86 -20.17 -0.03
C SER A 442 5.76 -20.84 -0.84
N GLY A 443 5.15 -21.91 -0.30
CA GLY A 443 4.03 -22.60 -0.96
C GLY A 443 2.80 -21.71 -1.12
N ILE A 444 2.43 -20.94 -0.08
CA ILE A 444 1.32 -19.99 -0.13
C ILE A 444 1.61 -18.87 -1.13
N THR A 445 2.81 -18.28 -1.05
CA THR A 445 3.23 -17.18 -1.93
C THR A 445 3.24 -17.63 -3.39
N PHE A 446 3.81 -18.79 -3.69
CA PHE A 446 3.84 -19.33 -5.04
C PHE A 446 2.42 -19.58 -5.58
N LYS A 447 1.53 -20.20 -4.77
CA LYS A 447 0.12 -20.42 -5.14
C LYS A 447 -0.59 -19.08 -5.40
N ARG A 448 -0.34 -18.05 -4.56
CA ARG A 448 -0.95 -16.74 -4.73
C ARG A 448 -0.45 -16.04 -6.00
N ASN A 449 0.83 -16.17 -6.34
CA ASN A 449 1.39 -15.63 -7.59
C ASN A 449 0.73 -16.26 -8.83
N ILE A 450 0.34 -17.54 -8.78
CA ILE A 450 -0.44 -18.18 -9.86
C ILE A 450 -1.84 -17.54 -9.98
N VAL A 451 -2.49 -17.20 -8.86
CA VAL A 451 -3.79 -16.51 -8.90
C VAL A 451 -3.67 -15.15 -9.58
N TRP A 452 -2.54 -14.46 -9.41
CA TRP A 452 -2.26 -13.17 -10.03
C TRP A 452 -1.89 -13.25 -11.53
N GLN A 453 -1.64 -14.43 -12.09
CA GLN A 453 -1.18 -14.56 -13.47
C GLN A 453 -2.19 -14.07 -14.51
N ASN A 454 -3.50 -14.15 -14.23
CA ASN A 454 -4.50 -13.60 -15.14
C ASN A 454 -5.68 -12.99 -14.40
N ASN A 455 -6.32 -12.03 -15.08
CA ASN A 455 -7.43 -11.25 -14.51
C ASN A 455 -8.65 -12.13 -14.17
N VAL A 456 -8.90 -13.22 -14.89
CA VAL A 456 -10.03 -14.11 -14.60
C VAL A 456 -9.82 -14.83 -13.27
N THR A 457 -8.63 -15.40 -13.04
CA THR A 457 -8.34 -16.11 -11.78
C THR A 457 -8.30 -15.15 -10.59
N LEU A 458 -7.71 -13.96 -10.76
CA LEU A 458 -7.64 -12.95 -9.72
C LEU A 458 -9.03 -12.44 -9.34
N MET A 459 -9.87 -12.08 -10.33
CA MET A 459 -11.20 -11.54 -10.06
C MET A 459 -12.16 -12.63 -9.59
N ARG A 460 -12.04 -13.89 -10.06
CA ARG A 460 -12.81 -15.02 -9.53
C ARG A 460 -12.54 -15.22 -8.04
N ASP A 461 -11.28 -15.24 -7.65
CA ASP A 461 -10.87 -15.35 -6.23
C ASP A 461 -11.43 -14.19 -5.41
N THR A 462 -11.30 -12.97 -5.90
CA THR A 462 -11.76 -11.74 -5.22
C THR A 462 -13.30 -11.72 -5.07
N VAL A 463 -14.05 -12.01 -6.13
CA VAL A 463 -15.53 -12.05 -6.11
C VAL A 463 -16.06 -13.18 -5.24
N THR A 464 -15.35 -14.30 -5.15
CA THR A 464 -15.72 -15.40 -4.26
C THR A 464 -15.62 -15.01 -2.79
N GLN A 465 -14.61 -14.20 -2.43
CA GLN A 465 -14.41 -13.73 -1.06
C GLN A 465 -15.28 -12.51 -0.71
N THR A 466 -15.69 -11.71 -1.70
CA THR A 466 -16.51 -10.50 -1.54
C THR A 466 -17.67 -10.48 -2.56
N PRO A 467 -18.64 -11.43 -2.46
CA PRO A 467 -19.67 -11.62 -3.47
C PRO A 467 -20.69 -10.45 -3.55
N GLN A 468 -20.82 -9.66 -2.48
CA GLN A 468 -21.78 -8.56 -2.35
C GLN A 468 -21.37 -7.29 -3.12
N ILE A 469 -20.15 -7.23 -3.68
CA ILE A 469 -19.63 -6.03 -4.31
C ILE A 469 -19.84 -6.06 -5.82
N ARG A 470 -20.82 -5.30 -6.31
CA ARG A 470 -21.17 -5.21 -7.73
C ARG A 470 -20.02 -4.71 -8.59
N LYS A 471 -19.29 -3.69 -8.14
CA LYS A 471 -18.13 -3.15 -8.87
C LYS A 471 -17.08 -4.23 -9.21
N LEU A 472 -16.77 -5.12 -8.27
CA LEU A 472 -15.83 -6.22 -8.50
C LEU A 472 -16.38 -7.22 -9.52
N ARG A 473 -17.67 -7.50 -9.44
CA ARG A 473 -18.33 -8.40 -10.37
C ARG A 473 -18.31 -7.84 -11.79
N ASN A 474 -18.47 -6.53 -11.96
CA ASN A 474 -18.36 -5.87 -13.26
C ASN A 474 -16.92 -5.97 -13.83
N ILE A 475 -15.89 -5.84 -12.99
CA ILE A 475 -14.49 -6.06 -13.41
C ILE A 475 -14.28 -7.54 -13.79
N TYR A 476 -14.87 -8.47 -13.05
CA TYR A 476 -14.79 -9.90 -13.38
C TYR A 476 -15.49 -10.22 -14.71
N ILE A 477 -16.67 -9.64 -14.96
CA ILE A 477 -17.38 -9.74 -16.25
C ILE A 477 -16.47 -9.25 -17.39
N LYS A 478 -15.81 -8.10 -17.23
CA LYS A 478 -14.84 -7.60 -18.22
C LYS A 478 -13.72 -8.61 -18.45
N ALA A 479 -13.11 -9.15 -17.40
CA ALA A 479 -12.05 -10.15 -17.52
C ALA A 479 -12.50 -11.40 -18.28
N LEU A 480 -13.72 -11.88 -18.03
CA LEU A 480 -14.32 -13.01 -18.75
C LEU A 480 -14.52 -12.72 -20.24
N LEU A 481 -15.04 -11.52 -20.56
CA LEU A 481 -15.27 -11.10 -21.94
C LEU A 481 -13.97 -10.93 -22.73
N ASP A 482 -12.92 -10.42 -22.10
CA ASP A 482 -11.59 -10.28 -22.71
C ASP A 482 -10.97 -11.65 -23.05
N LYS A 483 -11.37 -12.71 -22.34
CA LYS A 483 -10.99 -14.12 -22.62
C LYS A 483 -12.00 -14.89 -23.49
N GLY A 484 -13.05 -14.23 -23.98
CA GLY A 484 -14.09 -14.87 -24.80
C GLY A 484 -15.04 -15.80 -24.04
N MET A 485 -15.04 -15.77 -22.70
CA MET A 485 -15.91 -16.58 -21.83
C MET A 485 -17.30 -15.92 -21.66
N THR A 486 -17.99 -15.73 -22.80
CA THR A 486 -19.23 -14.92 -22.87
C THR A 486 -20.35 -15.53 -22.02
N ASP A 487 -20.53 -16.83 -22.00
CA ASP A 487 -21.63 -17.47 -21.28
C ASP A 487 -21.48 -17.32 -19.75
N GLU A 488 -20.26 -17.41 -19.24
CA GLU A 488 -19.96 -17.16 -17.83
C GLU A 488 -20.14 -15.66 -17.49
N ALA A 489 -19.76 -14.76 -18.39
CA ALA A 489 -19.98 -13.33 -18.23
C ALA A 489 -21.47 -12.97 -18.15
N VAL A 490 -22.31 -13.54 -19.03
CA VAL A 490 -23.77 -13.37 -18.99
C VAL A 490 -24.34 -13.84 -17.65
N LYS A 491 -23.95 -15.03 -17.20
CA LYS A 491 -24.39 -15.57 -15.89
C LYS A 491 -24.03 -14.63 -14.74
N HIS A 492 -22.81 -14.11 -14.71
CA HIS A 492 -22.39 -13.18 -13.66
C HIS A 492 -23.07 -11.82 -13.76
N TYR A 493 -23.38 -11.35 -14.96
CA TYR A 493 -24.17 -10.14 -15.17
C TYR A 493 -25.60 -10.30 -14.64
N GLN A 494 -26.29 -11.37 -15.00
CA GLN A 494 -27.64 -11.67 -14.51
C GLN A 494 -27.69 -11.80 -12.98
N LEU A 495 -26.70 -12.48 -12.40
CA LEU A 495 -26.57 -12.58 -10.95
C LEU A 495 -26.36 -11.21 -10.30
N ALA A 496 -25.59 -10.32 -10.90
CA ALA A 496 -25.41 -8.97 -10.42
C ALA A 496 -26.71 -8.15 -10.51
N ALA A 497 -27.40 -8.24 -11.63
CA ALA A 497 -28.62 -7.49 -11.86
C ALA A 497 -29.77 -7.88 -10.90
N THR A 498 -29.84 -9.16 -10.52
CA THR A 498 -30.92 -9.68 -9.67
C THR A 498 -30.66 -9.60 -8.17
N SER A 499 -29.39 -9.67 -7.73
CA SER A 499 -29.03 -9.86 -6.32
C SER A 499 -28.25 -8.70 -5.69
N LEU A 500 -27.82 -7.71 -6.47
CA LEU A 500 -26.97 -6.62 -5.97
C LEU A 500 -27.58 -5.25 -6.31
N PRO A 501 -27.39 -4.22 -5.43
CA PRO A 501 -27.82 -2.86 -5.73
C PRO A 501 -27.20 -2.34 -7.03
N SER A 502 -27.95 -1.56 -7.82
CA SER A 502 -27.46 -0.93 -9.05
C SER A 502 -26.34 0.08 -8.75
N LEU A 503 -25.37 0.16 -9.63
CA LEU A 503 -24.20 1.04 -9.51
C LEU A 503 -23.96 1.81 -10.81
N ALA A 504 -23.40 3.01 -10.71
CA ALA A 504 -22.79 3.69 -11.85
C ALA A 504 -21.71 2.78 -12.47
N GLY A 505 -21.84 2.46 -13.77
CA GLY A 505 -20.96 1.51 -14.48
C GLY A 505 -21.61 0.18 -14.88
N ASP A 506 -22.79 -0.13 -14.37
CA ASP A 506 -23.56 -1.32 -14.81
C ASP A 506 -23.95 -1.21 -16.28
N GLU A 507 -24.19 -0.01 -16.74
CA GLU A 507 -24.42 0.35 -18.12
C GLU A 507 -23.28 -0.14 -19.03
N GLN A 508 -22.03 0.11 -18.64
CA GLN A 508 -20.87 -0.35 -19.41
C GLN A 508 -20.79 -1.87 -19.45
N ALA A 509 -21.08 -2.54 -18.34
CA ALA A 509 -21.13 -4.00 -18.28
C ALA A 509 -22.24 -4.56 -19.20
N ALA A 510 -23.43 -3.95 -19.20
CA ALA A 510 -24.52 -4.31 -20.09
C ALA A 510 -24.15 -4.14 -21.57
N LEU A 511 -23.55 -3.01 -21.94
CA LEU A 511 -23.09 -2.73 -23.30
C LEU A 511 -22.05 -3.75 -23.76
N MET A 512 -21.09 -4.09 -22.92
CA MET A 512 -20.03 -5.06 -23.22
C MET A 512 -20.57 -6.48 -23.40
N VAL A 513 -21.41 -6.95 -22.49
CA VAL A 513 -21.99 -8.30 -22.53
C VAL A 513 -22.90 -8.44 -23.74
N SER A 514 -23.84 -7.50 -23.93
CA SER A 514 -24.77 -7.51 -25.07
C SER A 514 -24.04 -7.38 -26.41
N GLY A 515 -23.01 -6.54 -26.50
CA GLY A 515 -22.17 -6.43 -27.70
C GLY A 515 -21.53 -7.77 -28.10
N LYS A 516 -21.05 -8.55 -27.12
CA LYS A 516 -20.50 -9.91 -27.40
C LYS A 516 -21.59 -10.92 -27.78
N LEU A 517 -22.78 -10.83 -27.18
CA LEU A 517 -23.92 -11.66 -27.57
C LEU A 517 -24.37 -11.38 -29.02
N ILE A 518 -24.39 -10.11 -29.43
CA ILE A 518 -24.70 -9.70 -30.80
C ILE A 518 -23.69 -10.33 -31.78
N VAL A 519 -22.40 -10.26 -31.50
CA VAL A 519 -21.34 -10.90 -32.32
C VAL A 519 -21.54 -12.42 -32.39
N LYS A 520 -22.06 -13.05 -31.33
CA LYS A 520 -22.36 -14.49 -31.26
C LYS A 520 -23.69 -14.84 -31.97
N GLY A 521 -24.47 -13.86 -32.41
CA GLY A 521 -25.77 -14.05 -33.05
C GLY A 521 -26.96 -14.17 -32.08
N SER A 522 -26.74 -14.04 -30.74
CA SER A 522 -27.78 -14.13 -29.71
C SER A 522 -28.49 -12.78 -29.49
N ASN A 523 -29.07 -12.21 -30.58
CA ASN A 523 -29.65 -10.87 -30.57
C ASN A 523 -30.81 -10.72 -29.58
N ASN A 524 -31.64 -11.74 -29.39
CA ASN A 524 -32.75 -11.69 -28.45
C ASN A 524 -32.29 -11.61 -27.01
N GLU A 525 -31.26 -12.37 -26.63
CA GLU A 525 -30.66 -12.29 -25.29
C GLU A 525 -30.00 -10.92 -25.06
N ALA A 526 -29.28 -10.39 -26.06
CA ALA A 526 -28.70 -9.07 -26.01
C ALA A 526 -29.75 -7.97 -25.82
N LEU A 527 -30.88 -8.07 -26.54
CA LEU A 527 -31.99 -7.12 -26.40
C LEU A 527 -32.61 -7.17 -25.00
N GLN A 528 -32.79 -8.36 -24.47
CA GLN A 528 -33.31 -8.52 -23.10
C GLN A 528 -32.37 -7.87 -22.07
N LEU A 529 -31.06 -8.10 -22.17
CA LEU A 529 -30.09 -7.48 -21.26
C LEU A 529 -30.08 -5.96 -21.37
N TYR A 530 -30.21 -5.40 -22.56
CA TYR A 530 -30.34 -3.95 -22.74
C TYR A 530 -31.63 -3.42 -22.10
N GLN A 531 -32.74 -4.11 -22.25
CA GLN A 531 -34.01 -3.71 -21.64
C GLN A 531 -33.95 -3.74 -20.11
N ASP A 532 -33.38 -4.79 -19.53
CA ASP A 532 -33.18 -4.91 -18.09
C ASP A 532 -32.26 -3.79 -17.55
N ALA A 533 -31.19 -3.47 -18.29
CA ALA A 533 -30.30 -2.38 -17.94
C ALA A 533 -30.98 -1.00 -18.06
N LEU A 534 -31.78 -0.78 -19.09
CA LEU A 534 -32.58 0.45 -19.24
C LEU A 534 -33.58 0.63 -18.11
N LEU A 535 -34.24 -0.45 -17.68
CA LEU A 535 -35.14 -0.42 -16.50
C LEU A 535 -34.37 -0.02 -15.24
N SER A 536 -33.18 -0.57 -15.02
CA SER A 536 -32.36 -0.26 -13.84
C SER A 536 -31.86 1.20 -13.82
N THR A 537 -31.67 1.81 -14.98
CA THR A 537 -31.28 3.22 -15.12
C THR A 537 -32.47 4.17 -15.25
N HIS A 538 -33.70 3.67 -15.06
CA HIS A 538 -34.94 4.43 -15.28
C HIS A 538 -34.99 5.09 -16.66
N PHE A 539 -34.45 4.42 -17.68
CA PHE A 539 -34.36 4.86 -19.08
C PHE A 539 -33.57 6.17 -19.28
N LYS A 540 -32.68 6.54 -18.36
CA LYS A 540 -31.86 7.77 -18.45
C LYS A 540 -30.50 7.57 -19.10
N SER A 541 -30.14 6.36 -19.49
CA SER A 541 -28.85 6.07 -20.11
C SER A 541 -28.92 6.25 -21.62
N GLU A 542 -28.37 7.35 -22.12
CA GLU A 542 -28.27 7.63 -23.55
C GLU A 542 -27.50 6.54 -24.32
N PRO A 543 -26.31 6.05 -23.87
CA PRO A 543 -25.58 5.01 -24.58
C PRO A 543 -26.37 3.69 -24.69
N LEU A 544 -27.10 3.31 -23.65
CA LEU A 544 -27.96 2.12 -23.68
C LEU A 544 -29.15 2.28 -24.64
N LEU A 545 -29.78 3.44 -24.66
CA LEU A 545 -30.86 3.74 -25.59
C LEU A 545 -30.37 3.65 -27.05
N ILE A 546 -29.25 4.29 -27.36
CA ILE A 546 -28.65 4.26 -28.69
C ILE A 546 -28.30 2.81 -29.09
N ALA A 547 -27.68 2.05 -28.22
CA ALA A 547 -27.31 0.67 -28.49
C ALA A 547 -28.55 -0.22 -28.71
N THR A 548 -29.60 -0.03 -27.91
CA THR A 548 -30.88 -0.76 -28.03
C THR A 548 -31.58 -0.45 -29.35
N ILE A 549 -31.66 0.84 -29.74
CA ILE A 549 -32.27 1.26 -31.00
C ILE A 549 -31.51 0.65 -32.20
N LYS A 550 -30.16 0.74 -32.20
CA LYS A 550 -29.32 0.13 -33.24
C LYS A 550 -29.54 -1.38 -33.36
N LEU A 551 -29.64 -2.09 -32.25
CA LEU A 551 -29.91 -3.53 -32.24
C LEU A 551 -31.28 -3.85 -32.82
N LEU A 552 -32.34 -3.12 -32.42
CA LEU A 552 -33.70 -3.28 -32.93
C LEU A 552 -33.76 -3.03 -34.42
N GLN A 553 -33.12 -1.98 -34.94
CA GLN A 553 -33.02 -1.68 -36.36
C GLN A 553 -32.30 -2.80 -37.14
N ALA A 554 -31.18 -3.30 -36.58
CA ALA A 554 -30.46 -4.43 -37.18
C ALA A 554 -31.33 -5.69 -37.23
N MET A 555 -32.07 -6.00 -36.17
CA MET A 555 -32.98 -7.14 -36.15
C MET A 555 -34.14 -7.01 -37.17
N GLN A 556 -34.65 -5.81 -37.39
CA GLN A 556 -35.72 -5.52 -38.40
C GLN A 556 -35.22 -5.71 -39.85
N SER A 557 -33.95 -5.42 -40.09
CA SER A 557 -33.35 -5.51 -41.45
C SER A 557 -33.11 -6.96 -41.91
N VAL A 558 -33.25 -7.94 -41.04
CA VAL A 558 -33.11 -9.36 -41.38
C VAL A 558 -34.35 -9.80 -42.19
N GLY A 559 -34.16 -10.17 -43.47
CA GLY A 559 -35.25 -10.48 -44.40
C GLY A 559 -36.18 -11.63 -44.01
N THR A 560 -35.81 -12.46 -43.05
CA THR A 560 -36.57 -13.66 -42.61
C THR A 560 -37.50 -13.38 -41.40
N VAL A 561 -37.57 -12.13 -40.91
CA VAL A 561 -38.40 -11.80 -39.74
C VAL A 561 -39.88 -11.74 -40.13
N PRO A 562 -40.78 -12.47 -39.41
CA PRO A 562 -42.24 -12.39 -39.65
C PRO A 562 -42.77 -10.97 -39.49
N GLU A 563 -43.78 -10.60 -40.30
CA GLU A 563 -44.35 -9.25 -40.34
C GLU A 563 -44.85 -8.79 -38.95
N GLN A 564 -45.43 -9.68 -38.15
CA GLN A 564 -45.89 -9.39 -36.81
C GLN A 564 -44.76 -9.01 -35.86
N GLU A 565 -43.64 -9.74 -35.93
CA GLU A 565 -42.44 -9.45 -35.11
C GLU A 565 -41.74 -8.19 -35.58
N ARG A 566 -41.71 -7.93 -36.90
CA ARG A 566 -41.19 -6.67 -37.46
C ARG A 566 -41.92 -5.45 -36.91
N LYS A 567 -43.26 -5.48 -36.88
CA LYS A 567 -44.10 -4.39 -36.30
C LYS A 567 -43.86 -4.22 -34.80
N ARG A 568 -43.64 -5.31 -34.06
CA ARG A 568 -43.27 -5.26 -32.63
C ARG A 568 -41.93 -4.57 -32.41
N LEU A 569 -40.91 -4.96 -33.14
CA LEU A 569 -39.57 -4.38 -33.04
C LEU A 569 -39.57 -2.90 -33.45
N GLU A 570 -40.37 -2.51 -34.46
CA GLU A 570 -40.56 -1.11 -34.88
C GLU A 570 -41.20 -0.28 -33.77
N GLY A 571 -42.25 -0.79 -33.13
CA GLY A 571 -42.89 -0.14 -31.99
C GLY A 571 -41.94 0.10 -30.82
N LEU A 572 -41.10 -0.88 -30.51
CA LEU A 572 -40.07 -0.73 -29.48
C LEU A 572 -39.00 0.30 -29.87
N SER A 573 -38.53 0.27 -31.14
CA SER A 573 -37.56 1.24 -31.64
C SER A 573 -38.06 2.66 -31.52
N ASN A 574 -39.31 2.93 -31.97
CA ASN A 574 -39.93 4.24 -31.87
C ASN A 574 -40.11 4.72 -30.43
N LYS A 575 -40.48 3.81 -29.50
CA LYS A 575 -40.56 4.11 -28.08
C LYS A 575 -39.22 4.55 -27.49
N TYR A 576 -38.14 3.85 -27.80
CA TYR A 576 -36.82 4.20 -27.26
C TYR A 576 -36.25 5.45 -27.94
N SER A 577 -36.56 5.71 -29.20
CA SER A 577 -36.19 6.95 -29.89
C SER A 577 -36.85 8.16 -29.23
N SER A 578 -38.15 8.10 -28.91
CA SER A 578 -38.82 9.22 -28.22
C SER A 578 -38.24 9.49 -26.83
N LEU A 579 -37.82 8.46 -26.09
CA LEU A 579 -37.13 8.63 -24.79
C LEU A 579 -35.72 9.25 -24.95
N LEU A 580 -35.03 8.96 -26.05
CA LEU A 580 -33.73 9.57 -26.35
C LEU A 580 -33.90 11.07 -26.65
N ASP A 581 -34.90 11.42 -27.47
CA ASP A 581 -35.21 12.81 -27.80
C ASP A 581 -35.60 13.63 -26.57
N GLU A 582 -36.33 13.04 -25.60
CA GLU A 582 -36.63 13.68 -24.31
C GLU A 582 -35.36 14.00 -23.50
N ILE A 583 -34.35 13.11 -23.53
CA ILE A 583 -33.08 13.33 -22.83
C ILE A 583 -32.31 14.48 -23.48
N ASP A 584 -32.28 14.55 -24.81
CA ASP A 584 -31.56 15.60 -25.54
C ASP A 584 -32.23 16.97 -25.38
N HIS A 585 -33.56 17.02 -25.25
CA HIS A 585 -34.27 18.27 -24.97
C HIS A 585 -34.09 18.78 -23.52
N ASN A 586 -33.69 17.93 -22.59
CA ASN A 586 -33.47 18.27 -21.18
C ASN A 586 -32.01 18.57 -20.86
N LYS A 587 -31.08 18.51 -21.81
CA LYS A 587 -29.67 18.93 -21.70
C LYS A 587 -29.53 20.40 -22.13
#